data_f321bb67c044a9a2ea40c400cb9c12c5
#
_entry.id   f321bb67c044a9a2ea40c400cb9c12c5
#
_cell.length_a   1.000
_cell.length_b   1.000
_cell.length_c   1.000
_cell.angle_alpha   90.00
_cell.angle_beta   90.00
_cell.angle_gamma   90.00
#
_symmetry.space_group_name_H-M   'P 1'
#
loop_
_entity.id
_entity.type
_entity.pdbx_description
1 polymer ?
#
loop_
_entity_poly.entity_id
_entity_poly.type
_entity_poly.pdbx_seq_one_letter_code
_entity_poly.pdbx_strand_id
1 'polypeptide(L)'
;GIMAEHHVQINLFMKDDFKKSRLYTKGIVFVNERKKVAEMEDDGTLGKSILDKIFTVKMPTGKMSTGIIFGDNASAEELTSLTVPQFDFLRIGSHVVRSAMNRFSTYTYEVLHELYPSLKSCAEFVASDNYLAKLQVKVIGKYASLAEYGQADKLYIAKELLRQLEPLLRTRGKTYRGTKTFLPLPFNKQFRDNIILKVNVSGGEKEFGRSQKNPANIDYTLDLFEKDWYAYNDNFGTSEEKALVKYIDGIMPKLKEKYDEIYLVRNEKDVCIYSFDEGGAFEPDY
;
A
#
# COMPACT_ATOMS: atom_id res chain seq x y z
N GLY A 1 -13.03 -32.87 -19.97
CA GLY A 1 -11.61 -33.18 -20.13
C GLY A 1 -10.79 -32.08 -19.53
N ILE A 2 -10.09 -32.36 -18.44
CA ILE A 2 -9.11 -31.45 -17.83
C ILE A 2 -7.93 -31.43 -18.77
N MET A 3 -7.69 -30.33 -19.49
CA MET A 3 -6.44 -30.16 -20.22
C MET A 3 -5.31 -30.09 -19.20
N ALA A 4 -4.39 -31.07 -19.28
CA ALA A 4 -3.17 -31.03 -18.49
C ALA A 4 -2.34 -29.81 -18.96
N GLU A 5 -2.11 -28.86 -18.08
CA GLU A 5 -1.19 -27.77 -18.36
C GLU A 5 0.23 -28.31 -18.45
N HIS A 6 0.79 -28.26 -19.64
CA HIS A 6 2.20 -28.65 -19.85
C HIS A 6 3.09 -27.47 -19.49
N HIS A 7 3.69 -27.53 -18.31
CA HIS A 7 4.73 -26.60 -17.91
C HIS A 7 6.11 -27.14 -18.32
N VAL A 8 6.89 -26.28 -18.97
CA VAL A 8 8.32 -26.54 -19.22
C VAL A 8 9.13 -25.77 -18.20
N GLN A 9 10.00 -26.44 -17.48
CA GLN A 9 10.96 -25.82 -16.59
C GLN A 9 12.23 -25.47 -17.37
N ILE A 10 12.62 -24.18 -17.29
CA ILE A 10 13.81 -23.63 -17.91
C ILE A 10 14.74 -23.14 -16.80
N ASN A 11 16.02 -23.48 -16.92
CA ASN A 11 17.04 -23.06 -15.96
C ASN A 11 17.99 -22.07 -16.63
N LEU A 12 18.08 -20.87 -16.08
CA LEU A 12 19.10 -19.89 -16.39
C LEU A 12 20.14 -19.90 -15.27
N PHE A 13 21.40 -19.86 -15.62
CA PHE A 13 22.48 -19.75 -14.65
C PHE A 13 23.45 -18.62 -15.01
N MET A 14 23.97 -17.95 -13.99
CA MET A 14 25.03 -16.96 -14.17
C MET A 14 26.30 -17.64 -14.64
N LYS A 15 26.95 -17.04 -15.64
CA LYS A 15 28.20 -17.56 -16.21
C LYS A 15 29.35 -17.44 -15.21
N ASP A 16 30.24 -18.43 -15.22
CA ASP A 16 31.38 -18.45 -14.29
C ASP A 16 32.32 -17.26 -14.49
N ASP A 17 32.47 -16.76 -15.71
CA ASP A 17 33.29 -15.57 -15.97
C ASP A 17 32.63 -14.30 -15.43
N PHE A 18 31.30 -14.18 -15.51
CA PHE A 18 30.59 -13.08 -14.85
C PHE A 18 30.77 -13.13 -13.32
N LYS A 19 30.75 -14.32 -12.70
CA LYS A 19 30.97 -14.49 -11.26
C LYS A 19 32.36 -14.05 -10.80
N LYS A 20 33.34 -13.97 -11.68
CA LYS A 20 34.69 -13.44 -11.41
C LYS A 20 34.75 -11.92 -11.55
N SER A 21 33.74 -11.28 -12.14
CA SER A 21 33.73 -9.84 -12.39
C SER A 21 33.76 -9.04 -11.09
N ARG A 22 34.19 -7.78 -11.19
CA ARG A 22 34.20 -6.84 -10.08
C ARG A 22 32.76 -6.54 -9.59
N LEU A 23 31.79 -6.45 -10.53
CA LEU A 23 30.39 -6.26 -10.17
C LEU A 23 29.87 -7.39 -9.29
N TYR A 24 30.08 -8.64 -9.67
CA TYR A 24 29.60 -9.77 -8.88
C TYR A 24 30.28 -9.87 -7.51
N THR A 25 31.60 -9.68 -7.46
CA THR A 25 32.40 -9.92 -6.24
C THR A 25 32.36 -8.74 -5.24
N LYS A 26 32.24 -7.49 -5.73
CA LYS A 26 32.34 -6.27 -4.93
C LYS A 26 31.21 -5.27 -5.19
N GLY A 27 30.31 -5.55 -6.14
CA GLY A 27 29.21 -4.66 -6.47
C GLY A 27 28.20 -4.53 -5.32
N ILE A 28 27.59 -3.36 -5.25
CA ILE A 28 26.56 -3.01 -4.27
C ILE A 28 25.32 -2.56 -5.03
N VAL A 29 24.17 -3.09 -4.63
CA VAL A 29 22.85 -2.69 -5.09
C VAL A 29 22.18 -1.88 -4.00
N PHE A 30 21.53 -0.80 -4.37
CA PHE A 30 20.78 0.04 -3.43
C PHE A 30 19.29 -0.23 -3.60
N VAL A 31 18.65 -0.67 -2.52
CA VAL A 31 17.21 -0.93 -2.45
C VAL A 31 16.60 -0.15 -1.30
N ASN A 32 15.32 0.20 -1.43
CA ASN A 32 14.56 0.73 -0.31
C ASN A 32 13.52 -0.30 0.17
N GLU A 33 12.98 -0.09 1.35
CA GLU A 33 11.98 -0.98 1.94
C GLU A 33 10.58 -0.43 1.72
N ARG A 34 9.60 -1.32 1.56
CA ARG A 34 8.19 -0.97 1.58
C ARG A 34 7.66 -1.10 3.01
N LYS A 35 7.23 0.02 3.59
CA LYS A 35 6.69 0.05 4.97
C LYS A 35 5.29 0.63 5.00
N LYS A 36 4.52 0.27 6.00
CA LYS A 36 3.22 0.90 6.26
C LYS A 36 3.44 2.37 6.60
N VAL A 37 2.60 3.25 6.05
CA VAL A 37 2.65 4.69 6.37
C VAL A 37 2.47 4.93 7.87
N ALA A 38 1.63 4.11 8.52
CA ALA A 38 1.45 4.16 9.96
C ALA A 38 2.76 3.98 10.75
N GLU A 39 3.67 3.11 10.30
CA GLU A 39 4.98 2.87 10.94
C GLU A 39 6.00 3.99 10.65
N MET A 40 5.91 4.60 9.47
CA MET A 40 6.85 5.64 9.02
C MET A 40 6.50 7.03 9.55
N GLU A 41 5.20 7.30 9.71
CA GLU A 41 4.64 8.60 10.06
C GLU A 41 3.92 8.55 11.42
N ASP A 42 4.31 7.63 12.32
CA ASP A 42 3.78 7.62 13.68
C ASP A 42 4.44 8.74 14.50
N ASP A 43 3.78 9.89 14.46
CA ASP A 43 4.09 11.07 15.27
C ASP A 43 3.37 11.06 16.62
N GLY A 44 2.73 9.95 16.97
CA GLY A 44 1.91 9.81 18.19
C GLY A 44 0.60 10.59 18.13
N THR A 45 0.09 10.88 16.93
CA THR A 45 -1.18 11.62 16.74
C THR A 45 -2.09 10.98 15.71
N LEU A 46 -3.38 11.36 15.69
CA LEU A 46 -4.31 11.00 14.62
C LEU A 46 -3.91 11.58 13.25
N GLY A 47 -2.96 12.50 13.24
CA GLY A 47 -2.57 13.29 12.08
C GLY A 47 -3.41 14.54 11.90
N LYS A 48 -2.75 15.60 11.43
CA LYS A 48 -3.32 16.94 11.34
C LYS A 48 -4.62 17.01 10.55
N SER A 49 -4.72 16.28 9.44
CA SER A 49 -5.93 16.26 8.60
C SER A 49 -7.18 15.73 9.31
N ILE A 50 -7.02 14.88 10.33
CA ILE A 50 -8.10 14.36 11.15
C ILE A 50 -8.37 15.31 12.33
N LEU A 51 -7.30 15.79 13.00
CA LEU A 51 -7.41 16.67 14.16
C LEU A 51 -8.05 18.02 13.82
N ASP A 52 -7.78 18.57 12.64
CA ASP A 52 -8.35 19.83 12.17
C ASP A 52 -9.79 19.69 11.63
N LYS A 53 -10.31 18.45 11.54
CA LYS A 53 -11.65 18.18 10.99
C LYS A 53 -12.73 18.42 12.05
N ILE A 54 -13.83 19.08 11.62
CA ILE A 54 -15.05 19.19 12.43
C ILE A 54 -16.01 18.05 12.06
N PHE A 55 -16.28 17.18 13.02
CA PHE A 55 -17.23 16.08 12.84
C PHE A 55 -18.64 16.57 13.16
N THR A 56 -19.56 16.41 12.21
CA THR A 56 -20.95 16.80 12.39
C THR A 56 -21.81 15.58 12.65
N VAL A 57 -22.52 15.58 13.80
CA VAL A 57 -23.44 14.52 14.18
C VAL A 57 -24.86 15.06 14.10
N LYS A 58 -25.72 14.39 13.34
CA LYS A 58 -27.15 14.66 13.30
C LYS A 58 -27.90 13.72 14.23
N MET A 59 -28.62 14.27 15.18
CA MET A 59 -29.46 13.47 16.08
C MET A 59 -30.69 12.98 15.34
N PRO A 60 -31.16 11.74 15.60
CA PRO A 60 -32.41 11.27 15.03
C PRO A 60 -33.56 12.13 15.53
N THR A 61 -34.27 12.76 14.63
CA THR A 61 -35.54 13.41 14.90
C THR A 61 -36.59 12.32 15.02
N GLY A 62 -37.06 12.07 16.24
CA GLY A 62 -38.05 11.02 16.55
C GLY A 62 -39.44 11.32 15.96
N LYS A 63 -39.56 11.32 14.63
CA LYS A 63 -40.84 11.19 13.93
C LYS A 63 -40.82 9.90 13.12
N MET A 64 -41.40 8.85 13.66
CA MET A 64 -42.08 7.86 12.84
C MET A 64 -43.32 8.54 12.27
N SER A 65 -43.31 8.90 10.99
CA SER A 65 -44.51 9.19 10.26
C SER A 65 -45.20 7.85 9.95
N THR A 66 -46.03 7.35 10.86
CA THR A 66 -47.07 6.43 10.48
C THR A 66 -48.10 7.23 9.68
N GLY A 67 -47.94 7.23 8.36
CA GLY A 67 -48.88 7.83 7.44
C GLY A 67 -50.19 7.04 7.44
N ILE A 68 -51.13 7.42 8.28
CA ILE A 68 -52.55 7.28 7.97
C ILE A 68 -53.03 8.67 7.60
N ILE A 69 -53.11 8.89 6.27
CA ILE A 69 -53.67 10.12 5.72
C ILE A 69 -55.20 9.99 5.83
N PHE A 70 -55.79 10.67 6.81
CA PHE A 70 -57.16 11.09 6.77
C PHE A 70 -57.23 12.53 7.31
N GLY A 71 -57.52 13.46 6.41
CA GLY A 71 -57.98 14.82 6.75
C GLY A 71 -56.95 15.92 6.51
N ASP A 72 -57.34 16.85 5.71
CA ASP A 72 -56.70 18.15 5.43
C ASP A 72 -56.35 18.90 6.72
N ASN A 73 -55.18 19.60 6.71
CA ASN A 73 -54.64 20.46 7.72
C ASN A 73 -53.86 19.84 8.87
N ALA A 74 -52.78 19.13 8.56
CA ALA A 74 -51.66 19.03 9.47
C ALA A 74 -50.54 19.97 8.94
N SER A 75 -50.47 21.15 9.50
CA SER A 75 -49.28 22.00 9.38
C SER A 75 -48.10 21.17 9.92
N ALA A 76 -47.18 20.78 9.04
CA ALA A 76 -45.90 20.25 9.43
C ALA A 76 -45.16 21.38 10.16
N GLU A 77 -45.16 21.36 11.49
CA GLU A 77 -44.20 22.14 12.25
C GLU A 77 -42.82 21.69 11.81
N GLU A 78 -42.14 22.48 10.98
CA GLU A 78 -40.71 22.36 10.76
C GLU A 78 -40.06 22.46 12.14
N LEU A 79 -39.68 21.31 12.71
CA LEU A 79 -38.85 21.26 13.89
C LEU A 79 -37.53 21.93 13.52
N THR A 80 -37.40 23.22 13.93
CA THR A 80 -36.16 23.97 13.82
C THR A 80 -35.08 23.15 14.52
N SER A 81 -34.20 22.54 13.77
CA SER A 81 -33.06 21.82 14.32
C SER A 81 -32.10 22.84 14.95
N LEU A 82 -31.88 22.72 16.25
CA LEU A 82 -30.91 23.52 16.99
C LEU A 82 -29.52 22.92 16.80
N THR A 83 -28.52 23.77 16.95
CA THR A 83 -27.11 23.33 16.81
C THR A 83 -26.39 23.57 18.13
N VAL A 84 -25.75 22.52 18.66
CA VAL A 84 -24.71 22.65 19.66
C VAL A 84 -23.45 23.17 18.94
N PRO A 85 -22.88 24.34 19.30
CA PRO A 85 -21.62 24.80 18.71
C PRO A 85 -20.52 23.73 18.88
N GLN A 86 -19.45 23.85 18.09
CA GLN A 86 -18.36 22.91 18.16
C GLN A 86 -17.75 22.86 19.57
N PHE A 87 -17.40 21.65 20.00
CA PHE A 87 -16.81 21.36 21.30
C PHE A 87 -15.82 20.19 21.20
N ASP A 88 -14.94 20.11 22.18
CA ASP A 88 -13.98 19.01 22.28
C ASP A 88 -14.70 17.70 22.60
N PHE A 89 -14.40 16.64 21.88
CA PHE A 89 -15.09 15.36 21.99
C PHE A 89 -15.09 14.76 23.40
N LEU A 90 -14.00 14.96 24.15
CA LEU A 90 -13.90 14.46 25.52
C LEU A 90 -14.95 15.06 26.48
N ARG A 91 -15.56 16.20 26.14
CA ARG A 91 -16.66 16.81 26.93
C ARG A 91 -17.90 15.94 27.03
N ILE A 92 -18.06 14.96 26.11
CA ILE A 92 -19.14 13.96 26.22
C ILE A 92 -18.97 13.07 27.47
N GLY A 93 -17.73 12.90 27.92
CA GLY A 93 -17.34 12.05 29.04
C GLY A 93 -16.55 10.81 28.58
N SER A 94 -15.37 10.59 29.18
CA SER A 94 -14.46 9.51 28.80
C SER A 94 -15.09 8.11 28.89
N HIS A 95 -15.95 7.88 29.89
CA HIS A 95 -16.66 6.60 30.07
C HIS A 95 -17.67 6.37 28.93
N VAL A 96 -18.34 7.40 28.42
CA VAL A 96 -19.27 7.30 27.28
C VAL A 96 -18.49 6.97 26.01
N VAL A 97 -17.37 7.66 25.77
CA VAL A 97 -16.50 7.41 24.61
C VAL A 97 -15.98 5.95 24.62
N ARG A 98 -15.50 5.46 25.78
CA ARG A 98 -15.05 4.08 25.94
C ARG A 98 -16.16 3.05 25.67
N SER A 99 -17.38 3.32 26.21
CA SER A 99 -18.55 2.48 25.94
C SER A 99 -18.93 2.44 24.45
N ALA A 100 -18.75 3.58 23.76
CA ALA A 100 -18.98 3.63 22.31
C ALA A 100 -17.91 2.84 21.55
N MET A 101 -16.63 2.98 21.90
CA MET A 101 -15.49 2.27 21.26
C MET A 101 -15.68 0.75 21.30
N ASN A 102 -16.18 0.20 22.39
CA ASN A 102 -16.42 -1.24 22.56
C ASN A 102 -17.43 -1.83 21.54
N ARG A 103 -18.11 -0.99 20.77
CA ARG A 103 -19.04 -1.40 19.72
C ARG A 103 -18.40 -1.60 18.35
N PHE A 104 -17.10 -1.31 18.23
CA PHE A 104 -16.37 -1.37 16.97
C PHE A 104 -15.07 -2.17 17.14
N SER A 105 -14.83 -3.10 16.24
CA SER A 105 -13.58 -3.89 16.23
C SER A 105 -12.35 -3.06 15.91
N THR A 106 -12.52 -1.94 15.22
CA THR A 106 -11.42 -1.05 14.84
C THR A 106 -10.78 -0.33 16.03
N TYR A 107 -11.50 -0.18 17.14
CA TYR A 107 -11.02 0.52 18.34
C TYR A 107 -10.52 -0.43 19.45
N THR A 108 -10.20 -1.68 19.14
CA THR A 108 -9.45 -2.55 20.06
C THR A 108 -8.01 -2.08 20.17
N TYR A 109 -7.35 -2.39 21.30
CA TYR A 109 -5.96 -1.96 21.49
C TYR A 109 -5.03 -2.53 20.43
N GLU A 110 -5.21 -3.77 20.05
CA GLU A 110 -4.39 -4.44 19.04
C GLU A 110 -4.43 -3.69 17.69
N VAL A 111 -5.63 -3.35 17.24
CA VAL A 111 -5.81 -2.61 15.97
C VAL A 111 -5.28 -1.19 16.08
N LEU A 112 -5.57 -0.50 17.18
CA LEU A 112 -5.08 0.85 17.39
C LEU A 112 -3.55 0.89 17.51
N HIS A 113 -2.94 -0.07 18.18
CA HIS A 113 -1.48 -0.15 18.31
C HIS A 113 -0.81 -0.51 16.97
N GLU A 114 -1.46 -1.28 16.11
CA GLU A 114 -0.99 -1.50 14.73
C GLU A 114 -1.00 -0.21 13.89
N LEU A 115 -2.00 0.66 14.10
CA LEU A 115 -2.12 1.94 13.41
C LEU A 115 -1.22 3.05 14.00
N TYR A 116 -0.98 2.98 15.29
CA TYR A 116 -0.22 3.94 16.09
C TYR A 116 0.71 3.18 17.05
N PRO A 117 1.88 2.74 16.57
CA PRO A 117 2.82 1.95 17.37
C PRO A 117 3.30 2.62 18.67
N SER A 118 3.29 3.94 18.73
CA SER A 118 3.63 4.71 19.94
C SER A 118 2.52 4.74 20.99
N LEU A 119 1.29 4.33 20.66
CA LEU A 119 0.13 4.32 21.56
C LEU A 119 0.29 3.28 22.67
N LYS A 120 0.19 3.69 23.93
CA LYS A 120 0.38 2.82 25.10
C LYS A 120 -0.89 2.13 25.58
N SER A 121 -2.07 2.73 25.35
CA SER A 121 -3.34 2.18 25.82
C SER A 121 -4.56 2.80 25.15
N CYS A 122 -5.71 2.12 25.18
CA CYS A 122 -7.00 2.70 24.80
C CYS A 122 -7.40 3.89 25.70
N ALA A 123 -6.93 3.94 26.95
CA ALA A 123 -7.19 5.07 27.83
C ALA A 123 -6.48 6.34 27.34
N GLU A 124 -5.24 6.21 26.90
CA GLU A 124 -4.49 7.28 26.26
C GLU A 124 -5.16 7.73 24.96
N PHE A 125 -5.63 6.80 24.13
CA PHE A 125 -6.33 7.12 22.89
C PHE A 125 -7.56 7.98 23.13
N VAL A 126 -8.29 7.77 24.24
CA VAL A 126 -9.47 8.57 24.62
C VAL A 126 -9.09 9.92 25.20
N ALA A 127 -8.09 9.95 26.09
CA ALA A 127 -7.81 11.09 26.96
C ALA A 127 -6.77 12.07 26.41
N SER A 128 -5.97 11.66 25.43
CA SER A 128 -4.91 12.49 24.88
C SER A 128 -5.43 13.45 23.80
N ASP A 129 -4.94 14.70 23.84
CA ASP A 129 -5.18 15.72 22.84
C ASP A 129 -4.67 15.33 21.44
N ASN A 130 -3.68 14.44 21.40
CA ASN A 130 -3.11 13.89 20.17
C ASN A 130 -4.05 12.91 19.47
N TYR A 131 -5.06 12.40 20.18
CA TYR A 131 -6.02 11.44 19.69
C TYR A 131 -7.45 11.95 19.76
N LEU A 132 -8.31 11.35 20.57
CA LEU A 132 -9.74 11.67 20.56
C LEU A 132 -10.12 12.93 21.34
N ALA A 133 -9.37 13.32 22.38
CA ALA A 133 -9.83 14.30 23.37
C ALA A 133 -10.27 15.63 22.76
N LYS A 134 -9.50 16.15 21.81
CA LYS A 134 -9.75 17.47 21.16
C LYS A 134 -10.38 17.39 19.78
N LEU A 135 -10.82 16.24 19.33
CA LEU A 135 -11.59 16.18 18.10
C LEU A 135 -12.81 17.12 18.20
N GLN A 136 -12.99 17.94 17.18
CA GLN A 136 -14.07 18.93 17.18
C GLN A 136 -15.37 18.32 16.71
N VAL A 137 -16.41 18.44 17.53
CA VAL A 137 -17.74 17.89 17.29
C VAL A 137 -18.77 19.00 17.24
N LYS A 138 -19.64 18.98 16.22
CA LYS A 138 -20.83 19.81 16.08
C LYS A 138 -22.06 18.90 16.10
N VAL A 139 -23.07 19.19 16.90
CA VAL A 139 -24.28 18.39 16.97
C VAL A 139 -25.48 19.20 16.46
N ILE A 140 -26.25 18.60 15.59
CA ILE A 140 -27.50 19.16 15.06
C ILE A 140 -28.64 18.30 15.58
N GLY A 141 -29.56 18.89 16.34
CA GLY A 141 -30.65 18.15 16.96
C GLY A 141 -31.64 19.05 17.70
N LYS A 142 -32.26 18.53 18.76
CA LYS A 142 -33.33 19.20 19.49
C LYS A 142 -32.89 20.23 20.55
N TYR A 143 -31.59 20.24 20.91
CA TYR A 143 -31.07 21.12 21.93
C TYR A 143 -29.87 21.97 21.42
N ALA A 144 -29.72 23.16 22.00
CA ALA A 144 -28.60 24.07 21.67
C ALA A 144 -27.37 23.86 22.58
N SER A 145 -27.50 23.09 23.67
CA SER A 145 -26.43 22.84 24.64
C SER A 145 -26.19 21.34 24.83
N LEU A 146 -24.92 20.91 24.92
CA LEU A 146 -24.55 19.53 25.22
C LEU A 146 -25.05 19.06 26.60
N ALA A 147 -25.25 19.97 27.54
CA ALA A 147 -25.73 19.64 28.88
C ALA A 147 -27.18 19.12 28.90
N GLU A 148 -27.97 19.47 27.90
CA GLU A 148 -29.37 19.06 27.78
C GLU A 148 -29.54 17.66 27.22
N TYR A 149 -28.47 17.08 26.61
CA TYR A 149 -28.48 15.72 26.10
C TYR A 149 -28.23 14.71 27.22
N GLY A 150 -29.08 13.71 27.32
CA GLY A 150 -28.95 12.60 28.26
C GLY A 150 -27.80 11.64 27.89
N GLN A 151 -27.54 10.66 28.77
CA GLN A 151 -26.45 9.69 28.56
C GLN A 151 -26.63 8.84 27.28
N ALA A 152 -27.88 8.46 26.97
CA ALA A 152 -28.17 7.71 25.74
C ALA A 152 -27.88 8.54 24.48
N ASP A 153 -28.24 9.81 24.50
CA ASP A 153 -27.96 10.74 23.39
C ASP A 153 -26.46 10.96 23.24
N LYS A 154 -25.73 11.16 24.34
CA LYS A 154 -24.27 11.30 24.36
C LYS A 154 -23.56 10.04 23.81
N LEU A 155 -24.06 8.86 24.16
CA LEU A 155 -23.56 7.58 23.61
C LEU A 155 -23.81 7.51 22.10
N TYR A 156 -24.98 7.96 21.63
CA TYR A 156 -25.28 8.04 20.20
C TYR A 156 -24.30 8.96 19.47
N ILE A 157 -24.08 10.17 20.01
CA ILE A 157 -23.13 11.15 19.46
C ILE A 157 -21.72 10.53 19.36
N ALA A 158 -21.26 9.87 20.44
CA ALA A 158 -19.97 9.21 20.47
C ALA A 158 -19.85 8.11 19.40
N LYS A 159 -20.85 7.26 19.28
CA LYS A 159 -20.87 6.18 18.26
C LYS A 159 -20.86 6.73 16.84
N GLU A 160 -21.61 7.80 16.59
CA GLU A 160 -21.71 8.37 15.25
C GLU A 160 -20.41 9.04 14.83
N LEU A 161 -19.71 9.74 15.76
CA LEU A 161 -18.37 10.28 15.49
C LEU A 161 -17.39 9.17 15.21
N LEU A 162 -17.34 8.12 16.05
CA LEU A 162 -16.42 7.00 15.86
C LEU A 162 -16.69 6.26 14.54
N ARG A 163 -17.95 6.16 14.11
CA ARG A 163 -18.30 5.60 12.79
C ARG A 163 -17.76 6.44 11.63
N GLN A 164 -17.78 7.77 11.76
CA GLN A 164 -17.22 8.68 10.75
C GLN A 164 -15.68 8.65 10.75
N LEU A 165 -15.06 8.41 11.90
CA LEU A 165 -13.61 8.33 12.05
C LEU A 165 -13.05 6.98 11.53
N GLU A 166 -13.79 5.88 11.70
CA GLU A 166 -13.35 4.52 11.37
C GLU A 166 -12.76 4.37 9.95
N PRO A 167 -13.40 4.84 8.85
CA PRO A 167 -12.83 4.71 7.51
C PRO A 167 -11.52 5.47 7.33
N LEU A 168 -11.34 6.59 8.03
CA LEU A 168 -10.11 7.38 7.98
C LEU A 168 -8.95 6.60 8.62
N LEU A 169 -9.19 5.93 9.75
CA LEU A 169 -8.22 5.04 10.39
C LEU A 169 -7.88 3.82 9.52
N ARG A 170 -8.89 3.19 8.95
CA ARG A 170 -8.69 2.00 8.08
C ARG A 170 -7.89 2.33 6.82
N THR A 171 -8.05 3.52 6.27
CA THR A 171 -7.27 3.97 5.11
C THR A 171 -5.79 4.09 5.49
N ARG A 172 -5.47 4.69 6.66
CA ARG A 172 -4.09 4.79 7.16
C ARG A 172 -3.40 3.43 7.27
N GLY A 173 -4.09 2.41 7.80
CA GLY A 173 -3.53 1.07 7.98
C GLY A 173 -3.28 0.29 6.68
N LYS A 174 -3.86 0.70 5.57
CA LYS A 174 -3.72 0.04 4.26
C LYS A 174 -2.71 0.71 3.33
N THR A 175 -2.19 1.86 3.71
CA THR A 175 -1.29 2.62 2.85
C THR A 175 0.16 2.22 3.12
N TYR A 176 0.88 1.91 2.04
CA TYR A 176 2.30 1.57 2.07
C TYR A 176 3.06 2.59 1.23
N ARG A 177 4.30 2.88 1.62
CA ARG A 177 5.24 3.72 0.85
C ARG A 177 6.64 3.14 0.91
N GLY A 178 7.46 3.49 -0.08
CA GLY A 178 8.89 3.23 -0.04
C GLY A 178 9.59 4.14 0.97
N THR A 179 10.56 3.59 1.70
CA THR A 179 11.42 4.42 2.56
C THR A 179 12.30 5.33 1.72
N LYS A 180 12.59 6.54 2.20
CA LYS A 180 13.53 7.46 1.54
C LYS A 180 14.99 7.04 1.74
N THR A 181 15.24 6.12 2.64
CA THR A 181 16.57 5.57 2.92
C THR A 181 16.80 4.34 2.05
N PHE A 182 17.90 4.33 1.31
CA PHE A 182 18.36 3.19 0.54
C PHE A 182 19.38 2.38 1.33
N LEU A 183 19.20 1.07 1.33
CA LEU A 183 20.10 0.12 1.97
C LEU A 183 21.07 -0.46 0.93
N PRO A 184 22.37 -0.42 1.19
CA PRO A 184 23.37 -1.06 0.33
C PRO A 184 23.37 -2.58 0.59
N LEU A 185 23.17 -3.37 -0.46
CA LEU A 185 23.23 -4.82 -0.40
C LEU A 185 24.30 -5.36 -1.37
N PRO A 186 25.10 -6.37 -0.98
CA PRO A 186 26.03 -6.99 -1.89
C PRO A 186 25.31 -7.60 -3.10
N PHE A 187 25.82 -7.33 -4.31
CA PHE A 187 25.23 -7.80 -5.56
C PHE A 187 25.01 -9.32 -5.55
N ASN A 188 26.02 -10.09 -5.18
CA ASN A 188 25.98 -11.55 -5.13
C ASN A 188 25.08 -12.15 -4.03
N LYS A 189 24.51 -11.32 -3.17
CA LYS A 189 23.49 -11.72 -2.18
C LYS A 189 22.10 -11.35 -2.65
N GLN A 190 21.98 -10.36 -3.52
CA GLN A 190 20.72 -9.85 -4.00
C GLN A 190 20.27 -10.57 -5.28
N PHE A 191 21.16 -10.79 -6.24
CA PHE A 191 20.85 -11.50 -7.47
C PHE A 191 21.08 -13.01 -7.35
N ARG A 192 20.13 -13.77 -7.88
CA ARG A 192 20.20 -15.25 -7.88
C ARG A 192 21.13 -15.77 -8.97
N ASP A 193 22.03 -16.68 -8.60
CA ASP A 193 22.91 -17.38 -9.53
C ASP A 193 22.16 -18.28 -10.50
N ASN A 194 21.02 -18.84 -10.05
CA ASN A 194 20.16 -19.72 -10.85
C ASN A 194 18.73 -19.21 -10.80
N ILE A 195 18.14 -19.04 -11.98
CA ILE A 195 16.75 -18.66 -12.16
C ILE A 195 16.00 -19.86 -12.77
N ILE A 196 14.93 -20.28 -12.12
CA ILE A 196 14.07 -21.37 -12.61
C ILE A 196 12.78 -20.74 -13.10
N LEU A 197 12.56 -20.75 -14.40
CA LEU A 197 11.35 -20.29 -15.05
C LEU A 197 10.41 -21.46 -15.32
N LYS A 198 9.15 -21.33 -14.91
CA LYS A 198 8.09 -22.27 -15.29
C LYS A 198 7.26 -21.61 -16.39
N VAL A 199 7.38 -22.12 -17.61
CA VAL A 199 6.69 -21.57 -18.78
C VAL A 199 5.51 -22.47 -19.12
N ASN A 200 4.32 -21.87 -19.23
CA ASN A 200 3.14 -22.56 -19.72
C ASN A 200 3.15 -22.58 -21.25
N VAL A 201 3.31 -23.76 -21.85
CA VAL A 201 3.44 -23.91 -23.30
C VAL A 201 2.08 -23.89 -24.01
N SER A 202 0.97 -23.98 -23.28
CA SER A 202 -0.38 -24.13 -23.85
C SER A 202 -1.12 -22.82 -24.10
N GLY A 203 -0.60 -21.65 -23.68
CA GLY A 203 -1.29 -20.37 -23.77
C GLY A 203 -0.44 -19.20 -24.23
N GLY A 204 -0.74 -18.66 -25.39
CA GLY A 204 -0.52 -17.29 -25.78
C GLY A 204 0.87 -16.91 -26.30
N GLU A 205 1.86 -16.70 -25.48
CA GLU A 205 3.18 -16.23 -25.92
C GLU A 205 4.14 -17.40 -26.18
N LYS A 206 4.03 -17.99 -27.34
CA LYS A 206 4.95 -19.07 -27.80
C LYS A 206 6.42 -18.67 -27.79
N GLU A 207 6.70 -17.36 -27.79
CA GLU A 207 8.05 -16.78 -27.86
C GLU A 207 8.73 -16.69 -26.50
N PHE A 208 7.99 -16.48 -25.43
CA PHE A 208 8.54 -16.38 -24.07
C PHE A 208 9.29 -17.67 -23.63
N GLY A 209 8.77 -18.82 -24.00
CA GLY A 209 9.41 -20.11 -23.72
C GLY A 209 10.58 -20.50 -24.61
N ARG A 210 10.96 -19.67 -25.59
CA ARG A 210 12.04 -19.97 -26.53
C ARG A 210 13.32 -19.26 -26.15
N SER A 211 14.43 -20.03 -26.16
CA SER A 211 15.79 -19.48 -26.08
C SER A 211 16.02 -18.41 -27.15
N GLN A 212 16.71 -17.32 -26.78
CA GLN A 212 17.14 -16.33 -27.75
C GLN A 212 18.20 -16.87 -28.74
N LYS A 213 18.84 -17.98 -28.42
CA LYS A 213 19.73 -18.74 -29.31
C LYS A 213 18.96 -19.53 -30.39
N ASN A 214 17.64 -19.71 -30.24
CA ASN A 214 16.85 -20.53 -31.17
C ASN A 214 16.69 -19.84 -32.52
N PRO A 215 17.10 -20.51 -33.66
CA PRO A 215 16.98 -19.96 -35.02
C PRO A 215 15.54 -19.61 -35.43
N ALA A 216 14.51 -20.17 -34.78
CA ALA A 216 13.11 -19.79 -35.03
C ALA A 216 12.78 -18.34 -34.67
N ASN A 217 13.65 -17.65 -33.93
CA ASN A 217 13.57 -16.22 -33.60
C ASN A 217 14.56 -15.43 -34.47
N ILE A 218 14.48 -15.57 -35.80
CA ILE A 218 15.46 -15.02 -36.76
C ILE A 218 15.85 -13.56 -36.47
N ASP A 219 14.88 -12.70 -36.17
CA ASP A 219 15.13 -11.27 -35.93
C ASP A 219 15.87 -10.99 -34.61
N TYR A 220 15.76 -11.86 -33.62
CA TYR A 220 16.30 -11.68 -32.28
C TYR A 220 17.36 -12.71 -31.90
N THR A 221 17.71 -13.61 -32.81
CA THR A 221 18.68 -14.71 -32.53
C THR A 221 20.03 -14.12 -32.09
N LEU A 222 20.50 -14.58 -30.93
CA LEU A 222 21.76 -14.14 -30.33
C LEU A 222 22.29 -15.23 -29.40
N ASP A 223 23.57 -15.61 -29.56
CA ASP A 223 24.23 -16.49 -28.61
C ASP A 223 24.79 -15.70 -27.43
N LEU A 224 24.00 -15.62 -26.34
CA LEU A 224 24.35 -14.87 -25.15
C LEU A 224 25.42 -15.54 -24.29
N PHE A 225 25.64 -16.82 -24.48
CA PHE A 225 26.70 -17.53 -23.76
C PHE A 225 28.08 -16.97 -24.12
N GLU A 226 28.29 -16.64 -25.40
CA GLU A 226 29.54 -16.08 -25.91
C GLU A 226 29.72 -14.57 -25.61
N LYS A 227 28.69 -13.88 -25.09
CA LYS A 227 28.74 -12.44 -24.82
C LYS A 227 29.27 -12.17 -23.41
N ASP A 228 30.40 -11.50 -23.30
CA ASP A 228 31.04 -11.15 -22.02
C ASP A 228 30.24 -10.15 -21.17
N TRP A 229 29.38 -9.37 -21.80
CA TRP A 229 28.55 -8.36 -21.15
C TRP A 229 27.18 -8.86 -20.66
N TYR A 230 26.75 -10.06 -21.01
CA TYR A 230 25.48 -10.63 -20.52
C TYR A 230 25.73 -11.63 -19.39
N ALA A 231 25.08 -11.43 -18.24
CA ALA A 231 25.41 -12.17 -17.02
C ALA A 231 25.01 -13.64 -17.05
N TYR A 232 23.90 -14.00 -17.73
CA TYR A 232 23.36 -15.36 -17.76
C TYR A 232 23.73 -16.11 -19.07
N ASN A 233 23.51 -17.42 -19.05
CA ASN A 233 23.85 -18.30 -20.19
C ASN A 233 22.92 -18.12 -21.41
N ASP A 234 21.67 -17.65 -21.19
CA ASP A 234 20.67 -17.47 -22.25
C ASP A 234 19.60 -16.46 -21.80
N ASN A 235 18.67 -16.12 -22.69
CA ASN A 235 17.50 -15.28 -22.41
C ASN A 235 16.23 -15.97 -22.89
N PHE A 236 15.21 -16.02 -22.00
CA PHE A 236 13.88 -16.54 -22.24
C PHE A 236 12.88 -15.44 -21.86
N GLY A 237 12.75 -14.45 -22.69
CA GLY A 237 11.88 -13.29 -22.47
C GLY A 237 10.83 -13.15 -23.56
N THR A 238 10.04 -12.08 -23.47
CA THR A 238 9.14 -11.63 -24.52
C THR A 238 9.91 -11.20 -25.78
N SER A 239 9.19 -10.95 -26.86
CA SER A 239 9.80 -10.41 -28.10
C SER A 239 10.47 -9.05 -27.85
N GLU A 240 9.86 -8.20 -27.00
CA GLU A 240 10.39 -6.88 -26.63
C GLU A 240 11.68 -6.99 -25.83
N GLU A 241 11.73 -7.90 -24.86
CA GLU A 241 12.94 -8.15 -24.07
C GLU A 241 14.08 -8.68 -24.95
N LYS A 242 13.79 -9.62 -25.87
CA LYS A 242 14.76 -10.13 -26.83
C LYS A 242 15.25 -9.06 -27.81
N ALA A 243 14.34 -8.17 -28.26
CA ALA A 243 14.68 -7.05 -29.09
C ALA A 243 15.59 -6.06 -28.35
N LEU A 244 15.31 -5.78 -27.08
CA LEU A 244 16.17 -4.93 -26.23
C LEU A 244 17.57 -5.50 -26.11
N VAL A 245 17.69 -6.80 -25.77
CA VAL A 245 18.99 -7.48 -25.64
C VAL A 245 19.76 -7.45 -26.96
N LYS A 246 19.10 -7.68 -28.10
CA LYS A 246 19.68 -7.59 -29.43
C LYS A 246 20.13 -6.17 -29.77
N TYR A 247 19.34 -5.16 -29.39
CA TYR A 247 19.70 -3.75 -29.57
C TYR A 247 20.95 -3.40 -28.76
N ILE A 248 21.03 -3.85 -27.51
CA ILE A 248 22.20 -3.65 -26.63
C ILE A 248 23.44 -4.27 -27.24
N ASP A 249 23.34 -5.48 -27.83
CA ASP A 249 24.45 -6.10 -28.56
C ASP A 249 24.98 -5.21 -29.68
N GLY A 250 24.08 -4.59 -30.46
CA GLY A 250 24.42 -3.70 -31.55
C GLY A 250 25.17 -2.42 -31.12
N ILE A 251 24.88 -1.89 -29.96
CA ILE A 251 25.52 -0.68 -29.42
C ILE A 251 26.68 -0.96 -28.49
N MET A 252 26.90 -2.22 -28.12
CA MET A 252 27.96 -2.63 -27.17
C MET A 252 29.37 -2.13 -27.55
N PRO A 253 29.79 -2.15 -28.82
CA PRO A 253 31.09 -1.57 -29.20
C PRO A 253 31.25 -0.11 -28.80
N LYS A 254 30.20 0.70 -29.00
CA LYS A 254 30.21 2.13 -28.61
C LYS A 254 30.20 2.33 -27.09
N LEU A 255 29.51 1.44 -26.35
CA LEU A 255 29.49 1.47 -24.89
C LEU A 255 30.88 1.14 -24.33
N LYS A 256 31.56 0.15 -24.88
CA LYS A 256 32.92 -0.28 -24.48
C LYS A 256 34.01 0.78 -24.76
N GLU A 257 33.72 1.77 -25.62
CA GLU A 257 34.61 2.94 -25.78
C GLU A 257 34.57 3.89 -24.58
N LYS A 258 33.49 3.86 -23.80
CA LYS A 258 33.25 4.78 -22.69
C LYS A 258 33.41 4.14 -21.31
N TYR A 259 33.19 2.85 -21.20
CA TYR A 259 33.13 2.14 -19.94
C TYR A 259 34.02 0.89 -20.00
N ASP A 260 34.81 0.71 -18.96
CA ASP A 260 35.73 -0.44 -18.83
C ASP A 260 34.99 -1.78 -18.63
N GLU A 261 33.90 -1.75 -17.87
CA GLU A 261 33.08 -2.92 -17.60
C GLU A 261 31.60 -2.57 -17.79
N ILE A 262 30.87 -3.42 -18.54
CA ILE A 262 29.45 -3.26 -18.79
C ILE A 262 28.81 -4.63 -18.66
N TYR A 263 27.74 -4.71 -17.89
CA TYR A 263 26.98 -5.93 -17.71
C TYR A 263 25.49 -5.68 -17.81
N LEU A 264 24.78 -6.54 -18.53
CA LEU A 264 23.33 -6.64 -18.53
C LEU A 264 22.95 -7.85 -17.67
N VAL A 265 22.21 -7.58 -16.60
CA VAL A 265 21.79 -8.59 -15.64
C VAL A 265 20.29 -8.66 -15.64
N ARG A 266 19.72 -9.84 -15.87
CA ARG A 266 18.27 -10.04 -15.80
C ARG A 266 17.80 -9.96 -14.35
N ASN A 267 16.74 -9.21 -14.12
CA ASN A 267 16.12 -9.04 -12.82
C ASN A 267 14.77 -9.80 -12.77
N GLU A 268 14.72 -10.87 -12.00
CA GLU A 268 13.51 -11.65 -11.75
C GLU A 268 12.97 -11.30 -10.35
N LYS A 269 12.66 -10.01 -10.11
CA LYS A 269 12.23 -9.46 -8.81
C LYS A 269 13.31 -9.56 -7.71
N ASP A 270 14.55 -9.68 -8.09
CA ASP A 270 15.68 -9.68 -7.16
C ASP A 270 15.94 -8.26 -6.64
N VAL A 271 15.73 -7.25 -7.49
CA VAL A 271 15.82 -5.83 -7.15
C VAL A 271 14.49 -5.16 -7.40
N CYS A 272 13.97 -4.49 -6.38
CA CYS A 272 12.75 -3.74 -6.42
C CYS A 272 12.97 -2.39 -5.71
N ILE A 273 12.44 -1.33 -6.29
CA ILE A 273 12.44 0.01 -5.69
C ILE A 273 10.99 0.44 -5.49
N TYR A 274 10.65 0.85 -4.28
CA TYR A 274 9.30 1.27 -3.95
C TYR A 274 9.14 2.78 -4.03
N SER A 275 8.06 3.23 -4.66
CA SER A 275 7.66 4.63 -4.73
C SER A 275 7.49 5.24 -3.34
N PHE A 276 8.02 6.45 -3.14
CA PHE A 276 7.91 7.18 -1.87
C PHE A 276 6.48 7.68 -1.59
N ASP A 277 5.67 7.85 -2.62
CA ASP A 277 4.33 8.43 -2.50
C ASP A 277 3.23 7.37 -2.46
N GLU A 278 3.29 6.39 -3.37
CA GLU A 278 2.22 5.41 -3.56
C GLU A 278 2.60 3.99 -3.13
N GLY A 279 3.88 3.75 -2.80
CA GLY A 279 4.38 2.43 -2.42
C GLY A 279 4.31 1.39 -3.55
N GLY A 280 4.08 1.84 -4.77
CA GLY A 280 4.15 0.99 -5.96
C GLY A 280 5.57 0.48 -6.16
N ALA A 281 5.71 -0.77 -6.63
CA ALA A 281 6.98 -1.38 -6.93
C ALA A 281 7.45 -0.99 -8.34
N PHE A 282 8.69 -0.58 -8.47
CA PHE A 282 9.42 -0.50 -9.73
C PHE A 282 10.37 -1.70 -9.78
N GLU A 283 10.07 -2.63 -10.65
CA GLU A 283 10.81 -3.87 -10.88
C GLU A 283 11.28 -3.87 -12.35
N PRO A 284 12.48 -3.34 -12.64
CA PRO A 284 13.00 -3.39 -14.01
C PRO A 284 13.31 -4.83 -14.41
N ASP A 285 13.12 -5.19 -15.68
CA ASP A 285 13.44 -6.53 -16.19
C ASP A 285 14.95 -6.77 -16.29
N TYR A 286 15.73 -5.67 -16.41
CA TYR A 286 17.19 -5.68 -16.51
C TYR A 286 17.82 -4.55 -15.73
#